data_dfdeee32bcc7e13eb01853ce992e2d0c
#
_entry.id   dfdeee32bcc7e13eb01853ce992e2d0c
#
_cell.length_a   1.000
_cell.length_b   1.000
_cell.length_c   1.000
_cell.angle_alpha   90.00
_cell.angle_beta   90.00
_cell.angle_gamma   90.00
#
_symmetry.space_group_name_H-M   'P 1'
#
loop_
_entity.id
_entity.type
_entity.pdbx_description
1 polymer ?
#
loop_
_entity_poly.entity_id
_entity_poly.type
_entity_poly.pdbx_seq_one_letter_code
_entity_poly.pdbx_strand_id
1 'polypeptide(L)'
;GDVYKRQGIICTNTNVGAVAHEAIENARFVCEEHYGLFRAPPVQLVCPPNLMFMYMPSHLNHMIFELMKNSLRAVVERYGVEREDHYPPIKVIVVEGKEDITIKISDEGGGIPRSEVPLVWTYTYTTAQPDDLDPDFQTSDFLAPMAGFGYGLPLARLYARYFGGDLKLISMEGYGTDVYLHLNRLSSSSEPLP
;
A
#
# COMPACT_ATOMS: atom_id res chain seq x y z
N GLY A 1 -7.31 -27.85 6.90
CA GLY A 1 -8.02 -26.66 7.40
C GLY A 1 -7.32 -25.92 8.52
N ASP A 2 -6.81 -26.60 9.55
CA ASP A 2 -6.27 -25.92 10.74
C ASP A 2 -4.89 -25.28 10.54
N VAL A 3 -4.09 -25.79 9.63
CA VAL A 3 -2.74 -25.24 9.38
C VAL A 3 -2.82 -23.84 8.77
N TYR A 4 -3.78 -23.62 7.87
CA TYR A 4 -3.99 -22.30 7.26
C TYR A 4 -4.58 -21.29 8.25
N LYS A 5 -5.44 -21.75 9.16
CA LYS A 5 -5.98 -20.91 10.23
C LYS A 5 -4.90 -20.41 11.18
N ARG A 6 -3.90 -21.25 11.48
CA ARG A 6 -2.77 -20.90 12.34
C ARG A 6 -1.81 -19.90 11.71
N GLN A 7 -1.77 -19.80 10.38
CA GLN A 7 -0.91 -18.87 9.65
C GLN A 7 -1.62 -17.56 9.28
N GLY A 8 -2.90 -17.37 9.67
CA GLY A 8 -3.67 -16.18 9.32
C GLY A 8 -4.07 -16.10 7.84
N ILE A 9 -3.91 -17.20 7.07
CA ILE A 9 -4.28 -17.27 5.66
C ILE A 9 -5.69 -17.83 5.56
N ILE A 10 -6.68 -16.98 5.80
CA ILE A 10 -8.09 -17.36 5.72
C ILE A 10 -8.74 -16.56 4.60
N CYS A 11 -9.22 -17.28 3.58
CA CYS A 11 -10.09 -16.71 2.55
C CYS A 11 -11.51 -16.62 3.11
N THR A 12 -12.06 -15.44 3.11
CA THR A 12 -13.40 -15.16 3.63
C THR A 12 -14.07 -14.05 2.82
N ASN A 13 -15.38 -13.96 2.95
CA ASN A 13 -16.13 -12.85 2.39
C ASN A 13 -15.75 -11.57 3.13
N THR A 14 -14.91 -10.76 2.50
CA THR A 14 -14.23 -9.63 3.10
C THR A 14 -14.94 -8.33 2.80
N ASN A 15 -15.17 -7.52 3.82
CA ASN A 15 -15.62 -6.14 3.63
C ASN A 15 -14.42 -5.29 3.19
N VAL A 16 -14.37 -4.96 1.91
CA VAL A 16 -13.24 -4.26 1.31
C VAL A 16 -13.06 -2.86 1.90
N GLY A 17 -14.15 -2.11 2.06
CA GLY A 17 -14.09 -0.77 2.62
C GLY A 17 -13.54 -0.74 4.05
N ALA A 18 -13.95 -1.70 4.88
CA ALA A 18 -13.48 -1.80 6.26
C ALA A 18 -11.98 -2.13 6.32
N VAL A 19 -11.52 -3.08 5.51
CA VAL A 19 -10.10 -3.45 5.44
C VAL A 19 -9.26 -2.29 4.91
N ALA A 20 -9.73 -1.63 3.85
CA ALA A 20 -9.05 -0.46 3.28
C ALA A 20 -8.93 0.67 4.31
N HIS A 21 -10.01 0.98 5.02
CA HIS A 21 -10.00 2.01 6.05
C HIS A 21 -8.98 1.70 7.16
N GLU A 22 -8.97 0.48 7.65
CA GLU A 22 -8.01 0.05 8.69
C GLU A 22 -6.56 0.18 8.20
N ALA A 23 -6.26 -0.31 6.99
CA ALA A 23 -4.93 -0.23 6.42
C ALA A 23 -4.47 1.22 6.22
N ILE A 24 -5.37 2.09 5.76
CA ILE A 24 -5.11 3.53 5.57
C ILE A 24 -4.79 4.19 6.91
N GLU A 25 -5.61 3.97 7.93
CA GLU A 25 -5.41 4.58 9.24
C GLU A 25 -4.12 4.09 9.91
N ASN A 26 -3.80 2.81 9.78
CA ASN A 26 -2.54 2.27 10.29
C ASN A 26 -1.33 2.89 9.58
N ALA A 27 -1.39 3.05 8.25
CA ALA A 27 -0.31 3.69 7.49
C ALA A 27 -0.15 5.16 7.87
N ARG A 28 -1.25 5.89 8.05
CA ARG A 28 -1.22 7.27 8.50
C ARG A 28 -0.60 7.41 9.89
N PHE A 29 -0.95 6.51 10.81
CA PHE A 29 -0.36 6.49 12.14
C PHE A 29 1.16 6.27 12.08
N VAL A 30 1.63 5.31 11.30
CA VAL A 30 3.07 5.05 11.12
C VAL A 30 3.77 6.28 10.52
N CYS A 31 3.13 6.94 9.56
CA CYS A 31 3.65 8.17 8.96
C CYS A 31 3.79 9.29 10.00
N GLU A 32 2.76 9.50 10.82
CA GLU A 32 2.78 10.51 11.89
C GLU A 32 3.90 10.25 12.87
N GLU A 33 4.06 9.01 13.31
CA GLU A 33 5.13 8.62 14.24
C GLU A 33 6.52 8.80 13.63
N HIS A 34 6.70 8.39 12.38
CA HIS A 34 8.00 8.46 11.71
C HIS A 34 8.48 9.90 11.49
N TYR A 35 7.58 10.79 11.05
CA TYR A 35 7.93 12.18 10.74
C TYR A 35 7.64 13.16 11.88
N GLY A 36 7.07 12.72 12.98
CA GLY A 36 6.67 13.60 14.07
C GLY A 36 5.54 14.55 13.74
N LEU A 37 4.60 14.10 12.91
CA LEU A 37 3.47 14.91 12.48
C LEU A 37 2.28 14.77 13.43
N PHE A 38 1.51 15.86 13.61
CA PHE A 38 0.21 15.78 14.25
C PHE A 38 -0.82 15.13 13.35
N ARG A 39 -0.72 15.37 12.05
CA ARG A 39 -1.63 14.82 11.03
C ARG A 39 -0.85 14.42 9.79
N ALA A 40 -0.94 13.15 9.44
CA ALA A 40 -0.48 12.66 8.14
C ALA A 40 -1.29 13.28 7.01
N PRO A 41 -0.81 13.24 5.77
CA PRO A 41 -1.60 13.67 4.61
C PRO A 41 -3.00 13.06 4.64
N PRO A 42 -4.04 13.85 4.32
CA PRO A 42 -5.40 13.35 4.32
C PRO A 42 -5.60 12.31 3.21
N VAL A 43 -6.45 11.33 3.48
CA VAL A 43 -6.78 10.29 2.52
C VAL A 43 -8.30 10.26 2.30
N GLN A 44 -8.69 10.32 1.05
CA GLN A 44 -10.08 10.19 0.63
C GLN A 44 -10.31 8.79 0.10
N LEU A 45 -11.11 8.02 0.83
CA LEU A 45 -11.50 6.66 0.41
C LEU A 45 -12.88 6.71 -0.23
N VAL A 46 -12.95 6.28 -1.49
CA VAL A 46 -14.21 6.12 -2.22
C VAL A 46 -14.37 4.64 -2.52
N CYS A 47 -15.30 4.00 -1.82
CA CYS A 47 -15.56 2.56 -1.95
C CYS A 47 -17.08 2.35 -1.94
N PRO A 48 -17.61 1.46 -2.81
CA PRO A 48 -19.03 1.12 -2.73
C PRO A 48 -19.40 0.63 -1.33
N PRO A 49 -20.52 1.11 -0.76
CA PRO A 49 -20.93 0.69 0.58
C PRO A 49 -21.22 -0.81 0.59
N ASN A 50 -20.81 -1.48 1.66
CA ASN A 50 -21.03 -2.91 1.88
C ASN A 50 -20.46 -3.80 0.76
N LEU A 51 -19.38 -3.37 0.12
CA LEU A 51 -18.70 -4.19 -0.88
C LEU A 51 -18.05 -5.39 -0.20
N MET A 52 -18.58 -6.57 -0.51
CA MET A 52 -18.07 -7.85 -0.03
C MET A 52 -17.35 -8.56 -1.15
N PHE A 53 -16.17 -9.09 -0.84
CA PHE A 53 -15.29 -9.70 -1.83
C PHE A 53 -14.59 -10.90 -1.20
N MET A 54 -14.68 -12.05 -1.87
CA MET A 54 -14.02 -13.26 -1.39
C MET A 54 -12.53 -13.14 -1.59
N TYR A 55 -11.81 -12.91 -0.51
CA TYR A 55 -10.38 -12.69 -0.51
C TYR A 55 -9.79 -12.96 0.87
N MET A 56 -8.48 -12.86 1.00
CA MET A 56 -7.81 -12.94 2.30
C MET A 56 -7.65 -11.54 2.88
N PRO A 57 -8.36 -11.21 3.95
CA PRO A 57 -8.34 -9.85 4.52
C PRO A 57 -6.94 -9.42 4.98
N SER A 58 -6.13 -10.34 5.51
CA SER A 58 -4.77 -10.02 5.94
C SER A 58 -3.86 -9.62 4.77
N HIS A 59 -4.00 -10.27 3.61
CA HIS A 59 -3.22 -9.93 2.41
C HIS A 59 -3.71 -8.62 1.79
N LEU A 60 -5.01 -8.41 1.75
CA LEU A 60 -5.59 -7.15 1.29
C LEU A 60 -5.12 -5.99 2.16
N ASN A 61 -5.18 -6.14 3.46
CA ASN A 61 -4.68 -5.15 4.42
C ASN A 61 -3.20 -4.85 4.18
N HIS A 62 -2.38 -5.89 4.08
CA HIS A 62 -0.94 -5.74 3.88
C HIS A 62 -0.59 -5.00 2.58
N MET A 63 -1.24 -5.36 1.47
CA MET A 63 -0.99 -4.69 0.19
C MET A 63 -1.38 -3.22 0.23
N ILE A 64 -2.55 -2.89 0.74
CA ILE A 64 -3.00 -1.50 0.86
C ILE A 64 -2.09 -0.72 1.80
N PHE A 65 -1.71 -1.31 2.92
CA PHE A 65 -0.81 -0.69 3.89
C PHE A 65 0.54 -0.32 3.27
N GLU A 66 1.16 -1.24 2.53
CA GLU A 66 2.44 -0.99 1.85
C GLU A 66 2.33 0.10 0.79
N LEU A 67 1.28 0.07 -0.02
CA LEU A 67 1.05 1.09 -1.05
C LEU A 67 0.78 2.47 -0.42
N MET A 68 0.03 2.50 0.66
CA MET A 68 -0.26 3.74 1.38
C MET A 68 0.98 4.36 2.01
N LYS A 69 1.87 3.55 2.59
CA LYS A 69 3.13 4.07 3.13
C LYS A 69 3.94 4.79 2.05
N ASN A 70 4.03 4.20 0.86
CA ASN A 70 4.75 4.80 -0.25
C ASN A 70 4.16 6.15 -0.66
N SER A 71 2.84 6.23 -0.80
CA SER A 71 2.15 7.47 -1.17
C SER A 71 2.28 8.55 -0.09
N LEU A 72 2.11 8.19 1.17
CA LEU A 72 2.26 9.11 2.29
C LEU A 72 3.68 9.67 2.36
N ARG A 73 4.68 8.81 2.23
CA ARG A 73 6.08 9.20 2.20
C ARG A 73 6.37 10.17 1.07
N ALA A 74 5.90 9.88 -0.14
CA ALA A 74 6.11 10.73 -1.30
C ALA A 74 5.56 12.15 -1.08
N VAL A 75 4.37 12.26 -0.50
CA VAL A 75 3.74 13.56 -0.22
C VAL A 75 4.51 14.31 0.86
N VAL A 76 4.85 13.67 1.97
CA VAL A 76 5.58 14.34 3.07
C VAL A 76 6.97 14.79 2.60
N GLU A 77 7.68 13.97 1.85
CA GLU A 77 9.02 14.31 1.36
C GLU A 77 9.00 15.44 0.32
N ARG A 78 7.95 15.50 -0.51
CA ARG A 78 7.80 16.58 -1.48
C ARG A 78 7.49 17.93 -0.85
N TYR A 79 6.54 17.97 0.09
CA TYR A 79 6.05 19.22 0.67
C TYR A 79 6.75 19.60 1.96
N GLY A 80 7.38 18.65 2.66
CA GLY A 80 8.07 18.87 3.91
C GLY A 80 7.15 18.76 5.13
N VAL A 81 7.75 18.51 6.28
CA VAL A 81 7.01 18.34 7.55
C VAL A 81 6.39 19.66 8.05
N GLU A 82 6.90 20.80 7.60
CA GLU A 82 6.39 22.12 7.97
C GLU A 82 5.07 22.48 7.26
N ARG A 83 4.73 21.73 6.23
CA ARG A 83 3.53 21.96 5.40
C ARG A 83 2.37 21.04 5.75
N GLU A 84 2.30 20.59 6.98
CA GLU A 84 1.34 19.62 7.47
C GLU A 84 -0.11 19.96 7.15
N ASP A 85 -0.48 21.24 7.24
CA ASP A 85 -1.85 21.68 6.95
C ASP A 85 -2.17 21.86 5.46
N HIS A 86 -1.18 21.66 4.58
CA HIS A 86 -1.29 21.94 3.15
C HIS A 86 -0.99 20.73 2.25
N TYR A 87 -0.93 19.54 2.81
CA TYR A 87 -0.74 18.35 2.00
C TYR A 87 -1.92 18.11 1.07
N PRO A 88 -1.68 17.87 -0.23
CA PRO A 88 -2.75 17.43 -1.10
C PRO A 88 -3.24 16.04 -0.67
N PRO A 89 -4.55 15.79 -0.77
CA PRO A 89 -5.10 14.50 -0.35
C PRO A 89 -4.65 13.36 -1.26
N ILE A 90 -4.41 12.20 -0.64
CA ILE A 90 -4.24 10.95 -1.36
C ILE A 90 -5.63 10.38 -1.61
N LYS A 91 -5.90 9.93 -2.82
CA LYS A 91 -7.21 9.38 -3.19
C LYS A 91 -7.10 7.87 -3.36
N VAL A 92 -7.98 7.16 -2.69
CA VAL A 92 -8.12 5.70 -2.80
C VAL A 92 -9.51 5.42 -3.33
N ILE A 93 -9.58 4.86 -4.54
CA ILE A 93 -10.85 4.58 -5.23
C ILE A 93 -10.95 3.10 -5.49
N VAL A 94 -12.02 2.49 -4.99
CA VAL A 94 -12.33 1.08 -5.21
C VAL A 94 -13.43 0.95 -6.25
N VAL A 95 -13.17 0.19 -7.30
CA VAL A 95 -14.11 -0.09 -8.37
C VAL A 95 -14.40 -1.59 -8.40
N GLU A 96 -15.67 -1.94 -8.34
CA GLU A 96 -16.14 -3.32 -8.40
C GLU A 96 -16.42 -3.74 -9.83
N GLY A 97 -15.82 -4.87 -10.25
CA GLY A 97 -16.20 -5.59 -11.45
C GLY A 97 -17.04 -6.83 -11.11
N LYS A 98 -17.34 -7.66 -12.11
CA LYS A 98 -18.13 -8.88 -11.89
C LYS A 98 -17.40 -9.89 -11.00
N GLU A 99 -16.14 -10.14 -11.29
CA GLU A 99 -15.31 -11.14 -10.60
C GLU A 99 -14.04 -10.53 -10.00
N ASP A 100 -13.93 -9.21 -10.04
CA ASP A 100 -12.71 -8.51 -9.64
C ASP A 100 -13.02 -7.19 -8.94
N ILE A 101 -11.98 -6.65 -8.33
CA ILE A 101 -11.96 -5.26 -7.87
C ILE A 101 -10.67 -4.61 -8.33
N THR A 102 -10.73 -3.30 -8.54
CA THR A 102 -9.54 -2.49 -8.77
C THR A 102 -9.47 -1.41 -7.70
N ILE A 103 -8.33 -1.30 -7.06
CA ILE A 103 -8.05 -0.26 -6.08
C ILE A 103 -7.01 0.68 -6.67
N LYS A 104 -7.41 1.93 -6.91
CA LYS A 104 -6.53 2.98 -7.41
C LYS A 104 -6.08 3.85 -6.25
N ILE A 105 -4.78 4.04 -6.11
CA ILE A 105 -4.19 4.95 -5.12
C ILE A 105 -3.45 6.05 -5.88
N SER A 106 -3.91 7.29 -5.74
CA SER A 106 -3.36 8.46 -6.42
C SER A 106 -2.78 9.44 -5.42
N ASP A 107 -1.52 9.82 -5.63
CA ASP A 107 -0.88 10.86 -4.84
C ASP A 107 -0.30 11.98 -5.71
N GLU A 108 -0.09 13.14 -5.10
CA GLU A 108 0.59 14.29 -5.70
C GLU A 108 1.99 14.48 -5.08
N GLY A 109 2.69 13.38 -4.86
CA GLY A 109 4.01 13.35 -4.23
C GLY A 109 5.19 13.59 -5.17
N GLY A 110 4.95 14.15 -6.34
CA GLY A 110 6.00 14.52 -7.29
C GLY A 110 6.35 13.47 -8.32
N GLY A 111 5.82 12.28 -8.18
CA GLY A 111 6.11 11.18 -9.09
C GLY A 111 7.51 10.61 -8.94
N ILE A 112 7.83 9.64 -9.76
CA ILE A 112 9.13 8.98 -9.82
C ILE A 112 9.82 9.43 -11.10
N PRO A 113 11.11 9.78 -11.05
CA PRO A 113 11.85 10.10 -12.28
C PRO A 113 11.72 8.98 -13.31
N ARG A 114 11.50 9.34 -14.56
CA ARG A 114 11.24 8.36 -15.62
C ARG A 114 12.33 7.28 -15.73
N SER A 115 13.58 7.67 -15.50
CA SER A 115 14.71 6.74 -15.51
C SER A 115 14.66 5.75 -14.36
N GLU A 116 13.98 6.06 -13.25
CA GLU A 116 13.91 5.22 -12.05
C GLU A 116 12.67 4.33 -12.00
N VAL A 117 11.66 4.58 -12.86
CA VAL A 117 10.42 3.79 -12.85
C VAL A 117 10.65 2.29 -12.94
N PRO A 118 11.53 1.77 -13.83
CA PRO A 118 11.80 0.32 -13.85
C PRO A 118 12.42 -0.21 -12.56
N LEU A 119 13.13 0.63 -11.81
CA LEU A 119 13.84 0.22 -10.59
C LEU A 119 12.91 0.01 -9.40
N VAL A 120 11.71 0.60 -9.39
CA VAL A 120 10.79 0.44 -8.25
C VAL A 120 10.34 -1.00 -8.03
N TRP A 121 10.48 -1.83 -9.04
CA TRP A 121 10.15 -3.25 -8.98
C TRP A 121 11.31 -4.13 -8.50
N THR A 122 12.45 -3.54 -8.21
CA THR A 122 13.60 -4.28 -7.67
C THR A 122 13.56 -4.29 -6.15
N TYR A 123 14.03 -5.36 -5.53
CA TYR A 123 14.05 -5.48 -4.07
C TYR A 123 15.04 -4.55 -3.38
N THR A 124 15.97 -3.99 -4.13
CA THR A 124 17.03 -3.12 -3.61
C THR A 124 16.75 -1.63 -3.82
N TYR A 125 15.67 -1.29 -4.54
CA TYR A 125 15.31 0.11 -4.76
C TYR A 125 14.84 0.74 -3.47
N THR A 126 15.47 1.83 -3.07
CA THR A 126 15.06 2.67 -1.95
C THR A 126 15.46 4.11 -2.23
N THR A 127 14.64 5.05 -1.80
CA THR A 127 14.98 6.48 -1.80
C THR A 127 15.67 6.91 -0.50
N ALA A 128 15.77 6.01 0.49
CA ALA A 128 16.54 6.26 1.70
C ALA A 128 18.02 6.38 1.36
N GLN A 129 18.70 7.37 1.95
CA GLN A 129 20.14 7.50 1.80
C GLN A 129 20.83 6.35 2.56
N PRO A 130 21.97 5.84 2.07
CA PRO A 130 22.73 4.80 2.77
C PRO A 130 23.09 5.13 4.21
N ASP A 131 23.24 6.41 4.51
CA ASP A 131 23.57 6.91 5.85
C ASP A 131 22.39 6.81 6.83
N ASP A 132 21.17 6.65 6.31
CA ASP A 132 19.96 6.44 7.12
C ASP A 132 19.83 4.98 7.60
N LEU A 133 20.70 4.11 7.10
CA LEU A 133 20.78 2.70 7.46
C LEU A 133 21.82 2.48 8.56
N ASP A 134 21.57 3.00 9.74
CA ASP A 134 22.41 2.70 10.91
C ASP A 134 22.22 1.22 11.28
N PRO A 135 23.29 0.40 11.24
CA PRO A 135 23.19 -1.02 11.57
C PRO A 135 22.73 -1.29 13.00
N ASP A 136 22.83 -0.32 13.89
CA ASP A 136 22.33 -0.45 15.27
C ASP A 136 20.81 -0.20 15.38
N PHE A 137 20.17 0.26 14.30
CA PHE A 137 18.71 0.47 14.24
C PHE A 137 17.91 -0.75 13.84
N GLN A 138 18.50 -1.94 13.82
CA GLN A 138 17.80 -3.19 13.49
C GLN A 138 16.63 -3.53 14.45
N THR A 139 16.41 -2.73 15.47
CA THR A 139 15.44 -3.03 16.53
C THR A 139 14.28 -2.03 16.62
N SER A 140 14.22 -0.97 15.84
CA SER A 140 13.05 -0.11 15.90
C SER A 140 12.06 -0.48 14.79
N ASP A 141 11.14 -1.38 15.12
CA ASP A 141 10.01 -1.75 14.28
C ASP A 141 9.19 -0.54 13.80
N PHE A 142 9.42 0.63 14.37
CA PHE A 142 8.71 1.87 14.05
C PHE A 142 9.35 2.66 12.90
N LEU A 143 10.67 2.63 12.74
CA LEU A 143 11.36 3.37 11.68
C LEU A 143 11.45 2.55 10.38
N ALA A 144 11.69 1.24 10.50
CA ALA A 144 11.81 0.34 9.36
C ALA A 144 10.62 0.40 8.39
N PRO A 145 9.33 0.45 8.83
CA PRO A 145 8.19 0.48 7.90
C PRO A 145 8.17 1.68 6.95
N MET A 146 8.67 2.85 7.39
CA MET A 146 8.66 4.06 6.55
C MET A 146 9.99 4.33 5.86
N ALA A 147 11.03 3.57 6.17
CA ALA A 147 12.35 3.77 5.58
C ALA A 147 12.42 3.43 4.08
N GLY A 148 11.34 2.89 3.51
CA GLY A 148 11.23 2.70 2.08
C GLY A 148 12.27 1.76 1.51
N PHE A 149 12.43 0.59 2.09
CA PHE A 149 13.47 -0.38 1.73
C PHE A 149 13.29 -1.02 0.36
N GLY A 150 12.36 -0.55 -0.46
CA GLY A 150 12.15 -1.08 -1.79
C GLY A 150 11.44 -2.42 -1.87
N TYR A 151 11.00 -2.97 -0.73
CA TYR A 151 10.29 -4.26 -0.70
C TYR A 151 8.78 -4.12 -0.84
N GLY A 152 8.21 -2.95 -0.55
CA GLY A 152 6.76 -2.72 -0.53
C GLY A 152 6.09 -2.99 -1.87
N LEU A 153 6.56 -2.35 -2.94
CA LEU A 153 5.99 -2.54 -4.29
C LEU A 153 6.23 -3.93 -4.86
N PRO A 154 7.48 -4.46 -4.86
CA PRO A 154 7.71 -5.81 -5.36
C PRO A 154 6.92 -6.88 -4.62
N LEU A 155 6.83 -6.81 -3.29
CA LEU A 155 6.07 -7.76 -2.49
C LEU A 155 4.57 -7.63 -2.73
N ALA A 156 4.03 -6.43 -2.79
CA ALA A 156 2.62 -6.21 -3.08
C ALA A 156 2.24 -6.77 -4.45
N ARG A 157 3.09 -6.56 -5.46
CA ARG A 157 2.89 -7.13 -6.79
C ARG A 157 2.95 -8.65 -6.78
N LEU A 158 3.91 -9.21 -6.04
CA LEU A 158 4.04 -10.66 -5.89
C LEU A 158 2.78 -11.27 -5.28
N TYR A 159 2.27 -10.70 -4.19
CA TYR A 159 1.03 -11.15 -3.57
C TYR A 159 -0.16 -11.05 -4.51
N ALA A 160 -0.30 -9.91 -5.22
CA ALA A 160 -1.38 -9.73 -6.18
C ALA A 160 -1.34 -10.80 -7.28
N ARG A 161 -0.17 -11.01 -7.87
CA ARG A 161 0.04 -11.98 -8.97
C ARG A 161 -0.12 -13.42 -8.53
N TYR A 162 0.25 -13.74 -7.30
CA TYR A 162 0.10 -15.09 -6.75
C TYR A 162 -1.35 -15.56 -6.78
N PHE A 163 -2.29 -14.64 -6.58
CA PHE A 163 -3.74 -14.91 -6.59
C PHE A 163 -4.42 -14.46 -7.89
N GLY A 164 -3.67 -14.34 -8.98
CA GLY A 164 -4.20 -14.05 -10.30
C GLY A 164 -4.47 -12.58 -10.61
N GLY A 165 -4.13 -11.67 -9.70
CA GLY A 165 -4.24 -10.25 -9.92
C GLY A 165 -2.96 -9.61 -10.47
N ASP A 166 -2.85 -8.30 -10.35
CA ASP A 166 -1.65 -7.56 -10.74
C ASP A 166 -1.57 -6.21 -10.03
N LEU A 167 -0.40 -5.61 -10.10
CA LEU A 167 -0.12 -4.26 -9.60
C LEU A 167 0.58 -3.47 -10.72
N LYS A 168 -0.01 -2.33 -11.08
CA LYS A 168 0.53 -1.42 -12.09
C LYS A 168 0.80 -0.06 -11.49
N LEU A 169 1.83 0.60 -11.98
CA LEU A 169 2.22 1.93 -11.54
C LEU A 169 2.34 2.85 -12.75
N ILE A 170 1.72 4.01 -12.65
CA ILE A 170 1.87 5.10 -13.62
C ILE A 170 2.42 6.30 -12.87
N SER A 171 3.63 6.69 -13.19
CA SER A 171 4.24 7.89 -12.63
C SER A 171 4.14 9.06 -13.59
N MET A 172 3.78 10.22 -13.04
CA MET A 172 3.78 11.49 -13.72
C MET A 172 4.84 12.35 -13.05
N GLU A 173 6.05 12.34 -13.64
CA GLU A 173 7.20 13.06 -13.09
C GLU A 173 6.87 14.54 -12.87
N GLY A 174 7.18 15.05 -11.67
CA GLY A 174 6.86 16.41 -11.26
C GLY A 174 5.46 16.61 -10.71
N TYR A 175 4.58 15.61 -10.82
CA TYR A 175 3.21 15.69 -10.32
C TYR A 175 2.89 14.65 -9.26
N GLY A 176 2.89 13.36 -9.62
CA GLY A 176 2.49 12.31 -8.69
C GLY A 176 2.49 10.93 -9.31
N THR A 177 1.92 9.99 -8.57
CA THR A 177 1.89 8.58 -8.94
C THR A 177 0.50 8.00 -8.77
N ASP A 178 0.08 7.20 -9.74
CA ASP A 178 -1.11 6.36 -9.66
C ASP A 178 -0.69 4.89 -9.59
N VAL A 179 -1.21 4.18 -8.62
CA VAL A 179 -1.01 2.74 -8.48
C VAL A 179 -2.36 2.05 -8.62
N TYR A 180 -2.41 1.00 -9.42
CA TYR A 180 -3.60 0.20 -9.69
C TYR A 180 -3.38 -1.21 -9.15
N LEU A 181 -4.09 -1.55 -8.09
CA LEU A 181 -4.11 -2.91 -7.54
C LEU A 181 -5.35 -3.62 -8.07
N HIS A 182 -5.11 -4.59 -8.94
CA HIS A 182 -6.17 -5.40 -9.54
C HIS A 182 -6.21 -6.76 -8.86
N LEU A 183 -7.35 -7.14 -8.32
CA LEU A 183 -7.53 -8.38 -7.57
C LEU A 183 -8.73 -9.15 -8.11
N ASN A 184 -8.53 -10.46 -8.28
CA ASN A 184 -9.59 -11.38 -8.66
C ASN A 184 -10.24 -12.00 -7.42
N ARG A 185 -11.56 -12.21 -7.49
CA ARG A 185 -12.28 -12.94 -6.47
C ARG A 185 -11.70 -14.35 -6.34
N LEU A 186 -11.37 -14.73 -5.12
CA LEU A 186 -10.96 -16.09 -4.84
C LEU A 186 -12.19 -16.97 -4.71
N SER A 187 -12.05 -18.24 -5.09
CA SER A 187 -13.10 -19.22 -4.86
C SER A 187 -13.18 -19.58 -3.38
N SER A 188 -14.29 -20.18 -2.99
CA SER A 188 -14.52 -20.55 -1.61
C SER A 188 -13.38 -21.42 -1.05
N SER A 189 -13.20 -21.38 0.26
CA SER A 189 -12.11 -22.03 1.03
C SER A 189 -11.91 -23.53 0.78
N SER A 190 -12.70 -24.15 -0.07
CA SER A 190 -12.62 -25.57 -0.43
C SER A 190 -11.73 -25.85 -1.65
N GLU A 191 -11.28 -24.82 -2.38
CA GLU A 191 -10.37 -25.04 -3.49
C GLU A 191 -8.92 -24.94 -3.03
N PRO A 192 -8.08 -25.91 -3.39
CA PRO A 192 -6.66 -25.82 -3.07
C PRO A 192 -6.04 -24.65 -3.81
N LEU A 193 -5.30 -23.84 -3.08
CA LEU A 193 -4.47 -22.80 -3.68
C LEU A 193 -3.41 -23.49 -4.55
N PRO A 194 -3.17 -22.99 -5.75
CA PRO A 194 -2.14 -23.54 -6.62
C PRO A 194 -0.75 -23.45 -6.00
#